data_b1ff76309ecc99bf2a96b4bf3c6403dc
#
_entry.id   b1ff76309ecc99bf2a96b4bf3c6403dc
#
_cell.length_a   1.000
_cell.length_b   1.000
_cell.length_c   1.000
_cell.angle_alpha   90.00
_cell.angle_beta   90.00
_cell.angle_gamma   90.00
#
_symmetry.space_group_name_H-M   'P 1'
#
loop_
_entity.id
_entity.type
_entity.pdbx_description
1 polymer ?
#
loop_
_entity_poly.entity_id
_entity_poly.type
_entity_poly.pdbx_seq_one_letter_code
_entity_poly.pdbx_strand_id
1 'polypeptide(L)'
;MSAENVNPAAEAEYAVVETTPAPDAPQAPAAEERTGSDAAVAAGEGAESSAAESASDGVRRLEEVGDVAADYVEELLDIADLDGDIDIEVRDGRTYVSVVSEDQDERLNALVGRDGKTLEALQELVRLAVLAATGHRSRLILDICGHRERRDADLRETAQDAVERVRAGEGPVHLSPMGAYERKIVHDVVADAGLASASEGEGARRHVVISADA
;
A
#
# COMPACT_ATOMS: atom_id res chain seq x y z
N MET A 1 23.73 48.55 32.70
CA MET A 1 23.04 49.17 31.56
C MET A 1 22.52 47.95 30.74
N SER A 2 21.48 47.43 31.06
CA SER A 2 20.06 47.41 30.78
C SER A 2 19.74 47.68 29.30
N ALA A 3 19.27 46.67 28.61
CA ALA A 3 18.24 46.77 27.56
C ALA A 3 17.54 45.41 27.43
N GLU A 4 16.36 45.35 28.10
CA GLU A 4 15.30 44.38 27.86
C GLU A 4 14.81 44.56 26.42
N ASN A 5 14.67 43.45 25.69
CA ASN A 5 13.90 43.44 24.47
C ASN A 5 12.72 42.46 24.65
N VAL A 6 11.58 43.07 25.00
CA VAL A 6 10.28 42.42 25.13
C VAL A 6 9.68 42.26 23.74
N ASN A 7 9.43 41.03 23.32
CA ASN A 7 8.66 40.74 22.11
C ASN A 7 7.18 40.49 22.52
N PRO A 8 6.21 41.29 22.07
CA PRO A 8 4.81 41.06 22.36
C PRO A 8 4.23 39.94 21.51
N ALA A 9 3.57 39.03 22.20
CA ALA A 9 2.76 37.95 21.65
C ALA A 9 1.66 38.49 20.70
N ALA A 10 1.56 37.89 19.53
CA ALA A 10 0.39 38.02 18.67
C ALA A 10 -0.59 36.91 19.06
N GLU A 11 -1.65 37.30 19.73
CA GLU A 11 -2.83 36.45 19.96
C GLU A 11 -3.57 36.26 18.62
N ALA A 12 -3.59 35.03 18.11
CA ALA A 12 -4.46 34.64 17.02
C ALA A 12 -5.79 34.12 17.61
N GLU A 13 -6.84 34.92 17.47
CA GLU A 13 -8.22 34.54 17.76
C GLU A 13 -8.65 33.38 16.83
N TYR A 14 -8.91 32.22 17.42
CA TYR A 14 -9.59 31.14 16.73
C TYR A 14 -11.09 31.42 16.71
N ALA A 15 -11.61 31.70 15.53
CA ALA A 15 -13.04 31.79 15.28
C ALA A 15 -13.67 30.39 15.43
N VAL A 16 -14.55 30.25 16.39
CA VAL A 16 -15.42 29.09 16.58
C VAL A 16 -16.43 29.06 15.43
N VAL A 17 -16.34 28.06 14.58
CA VAL A 17 -17.35 27.79 13.55
C VAL A 17 -18.48 26.98 14.19
N GLU A 18 -19.63 27.61 14.32
CA GLU A 18 -20.88 26.99 14.75
C GLU A 18 -21.29 25.90 13.74
N THR A 19 -21.43 24.68 14.23
CA THR A 19 -21.96 23.53 13.49
C THR A 19 -23.47 23.66 13.38
N THR A 20 -23.99 23.95 12.21
CA THR A 20 -25.41 23.88 11.85
C THR A 20 -25.80 22.40 11.69
N PRO A 21 -26.95 21.96 12.30
CA PRO A 21 -27.41 20.57 12.14
C PRO A 21 -27.94 20.30 10.72
N ALA A 22 -27.64 19.14 10.20
CA ALA A 22 -28.10 18.63 8.91
C ALA A 22 -29.62 18.43 8.89
N PRO A 23 -30.29 18.65 7.73
CA PRO A 23 -31.71 18.39 7.61
C PRO A 23 -32.03 16.90 7.42
N ASP A 24 -33.12 16.53 8.07
CA ASP A 24 -33.86 15.28 8.11
C ASP A 24 -33.89 14.46 6.79
N ALA A 25 -33.67 13.15 6.91
CA ALA A 25 -33.75 12.19 5.82
C ALA A 25 -35.23 11.86 5.52
N PRO A 26 -35.66 11.76 4.25
CA PRO A 26 -37.01 11.32 3.91
C PRO A 26 -37.19 9.81 4.07
N GLN A 27 -38.23 9.43 4.79
CA GLN A 27 -38.70 8.06 4.98
C GLN A 27 -39.20 7.46 3.66
N ALA A 28 -38.86 6.20 3.45
CA ALA A 28 -39.36 5.36 2.36
C ALA A 28 -40.85 5.02 2.58
N PRO A 29 -41.68 5.00 1.53
CA PRO A 29 -43.04 4.49 1.62
C PRO A 29 -43.09 2.96 1.47
N ALA A 30 -44.05 2.39 2.17
CA ALA A 30 -44.37 0.98 2.33
C ALA A 30 -44.69 0.26 1.02
N ALA A 31 -44.43 -1.05 1.04
CA ALA A 31 -44.74 -2.02 0.00
C ALA A 31 -46.23 -2.09 -0.33
N GLU A 32 -46.58 -2.06 -1.61
CA GLU A 32 -47.82 -2.66 -2.13
C GLU A 32 -47.50 -3.86 -3.03
N GLU A 33 -48.00 -5.00 -2.60
CA GLU A 33 -48.05 -6.24 -3.34
C GLU A 33 -48.91 -6.03 -4.63
N ARG A 34 -48.34 -6.38 -5.78
CA ARG A 34 -49.14 -6.72 -6.99
C ARG A 34 -48.66 -8.02 -7.57
N THR A 35 -49.48 -9.03 -7.35
CA THR A 35 -49.51 -10.33 -8.05
C THR A 35 -49.85 -10.14 -9.52
N GLY A 36 -49.18 -10.89 -10.38
CA GLY A 36 -49.75 -11.21 -11.68
C GLY A 36 -48.81 -11.39 -12.85
N SER A 37 -48.50 -12.66 -13.10
CA SER A 37 -48.51 -13.33 -14.42
C SER A 37 -47.45 -12.98 -15.49
N ASP A 38 -46.60 -13.97 -15.71
CA ASP A 38 -46.25 -14.55 -17.03
C ASP A 38 -45.69 -13.63 -18.13
N ALA A 39 -44.37 -13.68 -18.28
CA ALA A 39 -43.67 -13.70 -19.56
C ALA A 39 -42.25 -14.19 -19.36
N ALA A 40 -42.04 -15.48 -19.53
CA ALA A 40 -40.75 -16.10 -19.68
C ALA A 40 -40.13 -15.74 -21.04
N VAL A 41 -38.77 -15.80 -21.09
CA VAL A 41 -37.90 -15.88 -22.27
C VAL A 41 -37.61 -14.54 -22.97
N ALA A 42 -36.51 -13.89 -22.55
CA ALA A 42 -35.44 -13.25 -23.35
C ALA A 42 -34.59 -12.29 -22.52
N ALA A 43 -33.78 -12.80 -21.60
CA ALA A 43 -32.83 -11.95 -20.84
C ALA A 43 -31.48 -12.67 -20.52
N GLY A 44 -31.03 -13.58 -21.37
CA GLY A 44 -29.78 -14.34 -21.17
C GLY A 44 -28.56 -13.76 -21.91
N GLU A 45 -28.73 -13.15 -23.05
CA GLU A 45 -27.58 -12.80 -23.91
C GLU A 45 -27.03 -11.37 -23.70
N GLY A 46 -27.83 -10.46 -23.16
CA GLY A 46 -27.40 -9.08 -22.92
C GLY A 46 -26.54 -8.87 -21.64
N ALA A 47 -26.67 -9.73 -20.64
CA ALA A 47 -25.94 -9.61 -19.38
C ALA A 47 -24.52 -10.14 -19.49
N GLU A 48 -24.29 -11.20 -20.24
CA GLU A 48 -22.97 -11.79 -20.48
C GLU A 48 -22.09 -10.89 -21.36
N SER A 49 -22.67 -10.24 -22.39
CA SER A 49 -21.95 -9.29 -23.24
C SER A 49 -21.52 -8.05 -22.46
N SER A 50 -22.35 -7.49 -21.60
CA SER A 50 -22.04 -6.33 -20.78
C SER A 50 -20.96 -6.63 -19.71
N ALA A 51 -20.99 -7.82 -19.16
CA ALA A 51 -19.96 -8.25 -18.19
C ALA A 51 -18.59 -8.48 -18.86
N ALA A 52 -18.57 -9.03 -20.06
CA ALA A 52 -17.34 -9.25 -20.84
C ALA A 52 -16.74 -7.92 -21.32
N GLU A 53 -17.54 -6.95 -21.76
CA GLU A 53 -17.09 -5.61 -22.13
C GLU A 53 -16.53 -4.84 -20.92
N SER A 54 -17.18 -4.92 -19.77
CA SER A 54 -16.71 -4.31 -18.53
C SER A 54 -15.40 -4.92 -18.02
N ALA A 55 -15.21 -6.23 -18.19
CA ALA A 55 -13.97 -6.91 -17.86
C ALA A 55 -12.83 -6.51 -18.81
N SER A 56 -13.09 -6.41 -20.11
CA SER A 56 -12.10 -5.99 -21.10
C SER A 56 -11.66 -4.54 -20.90
N ASP A 57 -12.59 -3.64 -20.54
CA ASP A 57 -12.26 -2.25 -20.21
C ASP A 57 -11.44 -2.15 -18.92
N GLY A 58 -11.69 -3.04 -17.96
CA GLY A 58 -10.88 -3.14 -16.74
C GLY A 58 -9.44 -3.53 -17.03
N VAL A 59 -9.22 -4.53 -17.88
CA VAL A 59 -7.87 -4.98 -18.29
C VAL A 59 -7.14 -3.88 -19.04
N ARG A 60 -7.79 -3.24 -20.02
CA ARG A 60 -7.20 -2.13 -20.78
C ARG A 60 -6.71 -0.98 -19.88
N ARG A 61 -7.48 -0.63 -18.85
CA ARG A 61 -7.06 0.41 -17.88
C ARG A 61 -5.86 0.00 -17.08
N LEU A 62 -5.74 -1.28 -16.74
CA LEU A 62 -4.57 -1.78 -16.01
C LEU A 62 -3.32 -1.82 -16.90
N GLU A 63 -3.48 -2.15 -18.19
CA GLU A 63 -2.41 -2.08 -19.19
C GLU A 63 -1.95 -0.63 -19.39
N GLU A 64 -2.88 0.33 -19.62
CA GLU A 64 -2.58 1.76 -19.74
C GLU A 64 -1.84 2.30 -18.50
N VAL A 65 -2.23 1.88 -17.30
CA VAL A 65 -1.52 2.22 -16.06
C VAL A 65 -0.10 1.68 -16.07
N GLY A 66 0.10 0.48 -16.61
CA GLY A 66 1.41 -0.16 -16.75
C GLY A 66 2.32 0.61 -17.69
N ASP A 67 1.81 0.93 -18.87
CA ASP A 67 2.56 1.64 -19.91
C ASP A 67 3.02 3.02 -19.43
N VAL A 68 2.09 3.83 -18.88
CA VAL A 68 2.43 5.15 -18.33
C VAL A 68 3.42 5.07 -17.18
N ALA A 69 3.30 4.04 -16.34
CA ALA A 69 4.22 3.85 -15.22
C ALA A 69 5.61 3.42 -15.69
N ALA A 70 5.68 2.54 -16.70
CA ALA A 70 6.94 2.11 -17.29
C ALA A 70 7.66 3.26 -17.97
N ASP A 71 6.98 4.06 -18.79
CA ASP A 71 7.53 5.25 -19.44
C ASP A 71 8.16 6.22 -18.41
N TYR A 72 7.46 6.46 -17.30
CA TYR A 72 7.97 7.32 -16.23
C TYR A 72 9.22 6.75 -15.56
N VAL A 73 9.24 5.43 -15.30
CA VAL A 73 10.38 4.75 -14.67
C VAL A 73 11.56 4.70 -15.64
N GLU A 74 11.34 4.43 -16.93
CA GLU A 74 12.37 4.44 -17.97
C GLU A 74 13.04 5.81 -18.06
N GLU A 75 12.25 6.89 -18.14
CA GLU A 75 12.79 8.25 -18.14
C GLU A 75 13.61 8.55 -16.86
N LEU A 76 13.16 8.06 -15.69
CA LEU A 76 13.91 8.21 -14.47
C LEU A 76 15.25 7.46 -14.49
N LEU A 77 15.27 6.22 -15.02
CA LEU A 77 16.50 5.43 -15.15
C LEU A 77 17.47 6.11 -16.08
N ASP A 78 17.01 6.61 -17.21
CA ASP A 78 17.81 7.37 -18.19
C ASP A 78 18.44 8.62 -17.57
N ILE A 79 17.65 9.43 -16.83
CA ILE A 79 18.15 10.64 -16.15
C ILE A 79 19.19 10.29 -15.08
N ALA A 80 19.01 9.17 -14.40
CA ALA A 80 19.91 8.70 -13.35
C ALA A 80 21.13 7.93 -13.89
N ASP A 81 21.24 7.72 -15.20
CA ASP A 81 22.27 6.89 -15.84
C ASP A 81 22.34 5.51 -15.21
N LEU A 82 21.17 4.86 -15.10
CA LEU A 82 20.99 3.51 -14.54
C LEU A 82 20.48 2.58 -15.62
N ASP A 83 21.07 1.39 -15.72
CA ASP A 83 20.65 0.33 -16.63
C ASP A 83 19.68 -0.64 -15.92
N GLY A 84 18.57 -0.96 -16.57
CA GLY A 84 17.58 -1.91 -16.06
C GLY A 84 16.46 -2.14 -17.05
N ASP A 85 15.98 -3.38 -17.10
CA ASP A 85 14.82 -3.76 -17.91
C ASP A 85 13.53 -3.58 -17.09
N ILE A 86 12.45 -3.17 -17.75
CA ILE A 86 11.17 -2.95 -17.09
C ILE A 86 10.20 -4.04 -17.51
N ASP A 87 9.72 -4.80 -16.54
CA ASP A 87 8.67 -5.80 -16.70
C ASP A 87 7.34 -5.27 -16.17
N ILE A 88 6.27 -5.46 -16.95
CA ILE A 88 4.90 -5.10 -16.57
C ILE A 88 4.07 -6.38 -16.45
N GLU A 89 3.43 -6.56 -15.31
CA GLU A 89 2.52 -7.66 -15.06
C GLU A 89 1.19 -7.15 -14.51
N VAL A 90 0.07 -7.66 -15.05
CA VAL A 90 -1.27 -7.41 -14.51
C VAL A 90 -1.78 -8.69 -13.85
N ARG A 91 -1.96 -8.65 -12.52
CA ARG A 91 -2.50 -9.77 -11.73
C ARG A 91 -3.37 -9.27 -10.58
N ASP A 92 -4.41 -10.01 -10.25
CA ASP A 92 -5.34 -9.71 -9.15
C ASP A 92 -5.93 -8.28 -9.21
N GLY A 93 -6.17 -7.76 -10.42
CA GLY A 93 -6.70 -6.41 -10.63
C GLY A 93 -5.74 -5.30 -10.21
N ARG A 94 -4.43 -5.57 -10.26
CA ARG A 94 -3.34 -4.62 -9.98
C ARG A 94 -2.28 -4.70 -11.06
N THR A 95 -1.64 -3.57 -11.30
CA THR A 95 -0.49 -3.47 -12.18
C THR A 95 0.79 -3.54 -11.35
N TYR A 96 1.69 -4.43 -11.72
CA TYR A 96 3.03 -4.55 -11.16
C TYR A 96 4.02 -4.08 -12.21
N VAL A 97 4.90 -3.19 -11.81
CA VAL A 97 6.02 -2.71 -12.63
C VAL A 97 7.29 -3.06 -11.87
N SER A 98 8.16 -3.85 -12.50
CA SER A 98 9.39 -4.33 -11.89
C SER A 98 10.58 -3.88 -12.70
N VAL A 99 11.55 -3.25 -12.06
CA VAL A 99 12.85 -2.97 -12.66
C VAL A 99 13.77 -4.12 -12.32
N VAL A 100 14.29 -4.79 -13.36
CA VAL A 100 15.21 -5.92 -13.24
C VAL A 100 16.54 -5.58 -13.88
N SER A 101 17.63 -6.21 -13.42
CA SER A 101 18.95 -6.09 -14.02
C SER A 101 19.63 -7.44 -14.00
N GLU A 102 20.25 -7.82 -15.11
CA GLU A 102 20.99 -9.10 -15.22
C GLU A 102 22.18 -9.15 -14.27
N ASP A 103 22.86 -8.03 -14.07
CA ASP A 103 24.08 -7.93 -13.26
C ASP A 103 23.83 -7.60 -11.78
N GLN A 104 22.55 -7.55 -11.32
CA GLN A 104 22.19 -7.08 -9.98
C GLN A 104 22.87 -5.75 -9.63
N ASP A 105 22.77 -4.77 -10.51
CA ASP A 105 23.49 -3.50 -10.39
C ASP A 105 23.23 -2.87 -9.00
N GLU A 106 24.31 -2.76 -8.19
CA GLU A 106 24.23 -2.15 -6.87
C GLU A 106 23.72 -0.70 -6.94
N ARG A 107 23.86 -0.04 -8.08
CA ARG A 107 23.37 1.32 -8.32
C ARG A 107 21.84 1.36 -8.30
N LEU A 108 21.14 0.34 -8.81
CA LEU A 108 19.68 0.23 -8.70
C LEU A 108 19.21 0.11 -7.24
N ASN A 109 20.02 -0.46 -6.35
CA ASN A 109 19.71 -0.50 -4.93
C ASN A 109 19.65 0.89 -4.27
N ALA A 110 20.24 1.91 -4.88
CA ALA A 110 20.08 3.29 -4.42
C ALA A 110 18.62 3.78 -4.55
N LEU A 111 17.88 3.28 -5.56
CA LEU A 111 16.46 3.55 -5.74
C LEU A 111 15.56 2.82 -4.72
N VAL A 112 16.05 1.74 -4.14
CA VAL A 112 15.39 1.08 -3.01
C VAL A 112 15.58 1.90 -1.74
N GLY A 113 16.81 2.35 -1.49
CA GLY A 113 17.17 3.14 -0.33
C GLY A 113 17.14 2.37 0.99
N ARG A 114 17.33 3.07 2.10
CA ARG A 114 17.33 2.45 3.43
C ARG A 114 15.92 1.97 3.80
N ASP A 115 15.78 0.70 4.13
CA ASP A 115 14.53 0.07 4.53
C ASP A 115 13.40 0.22 3.48
N GLY A 116 13.73 0.32 2.17
CA GLY A 116 12.77 0.45 1.09
C GLY A 116 12.09 1.83 0.98
N LYS A 117 12.52 2.83 1.77
CA LYS A 117 11.85 4.14 1.83
C LYS A 117 11.92 4.94 0.54
N THR A 118 13.04 4.84 -0.18
CA THR A 118 13.17 5.51 -1.49
C THR A 118 12.23 4.86 -2.49
N LEU A 119 12.14 3.53 -2.49
CA LEU A 119 11.20 2.79 -3.33
C LEU A 119 9.74 3.13 -3.03
N GLU A 120 9.37 3.26 -1.75
CA GLU A 120 8.02 3.71 -1.37
C GLU A 120 7.71 5.11 -1.89
N ALA A 121 8.64 6.06 -1.74
CA ALA A 121 8.48 7.42 -2.23
C ALA A 121 8.40 7.46 -3.77
N LEU A 122 9.26 6.69 -4.44
CA LEU A 122 9.24 6.56 -5.90
C LEU A 122 7.91 5.97 -6.38
N GLN A 123 7.41 4.92 -5.75
CA GLN A 123 6.10 4.36 -6.07
C GLN A 123 4.97 5.40 -5.98
N GLU A 124 5.00 6.28 -4.97
CA GLU A 124 3.99 7.35 -4.88
C GLU A 124 4.16 8.39 -6.00
N LEU A 125 5.38 8.71 -6.42
CA LEU A 125 5.62 9.59 -7.57
C LEU A 125 5.09 8.97 -8.87
N VAL A 126 5.36 7.69 -9.12
CA VAL A 126 4.82 6.96 -10.27
C VAL A 126 3.29 6.94 -10.26
N ARG A 127 2.66 6.69 -9.09
CA ARG A 127 1.21 6.76 -8.94
C ARG A 127 0.63 8.15 -9.25
N LEU A 128 1.34 9.21 -8.88
CA LEU A 128 0.93 10.57 -9.20
C LEU A 128 1.09 10.87 -10.69
N ALA A 129 2.16 10.38 -11.34
CA ALA A 129 2.35 10.50 -12.78
C ALA A 129 1.21 9.79 -13.54
N VAL A 130 0.88 8.55 -13.16
CA VAL A 130 -0.26 7.81 -13.71
C VAL A 130 -1.57 8.55 -13.49
N LEU A 131 -1.82 9.09 -12.29
CA LEU A 131 -3.02 9.89 -12.01
C LEU A 131 -3.10 11.14 -12.90
N ALA A 132 -1.96 11.81 -13.13
CA ALA A 132 -1.92 13.00 -13.97
C ALA A 132 -2.19 12.68 -15.45
N ALA A 133 -1.69 11.54 -15.96
CA ALA A 133 -1.86 11.12 -17.34
C ALA A 133 -3.24 10.52 -17.62
N THR A 134 -3.74 9.65 -16.73
CA THR A 134 -4.98 8.88 -16.96
C THR A 134 -6.22 9.49 -16.30
N GLY A 135 -6.05 10.41 -15.35
CA GLY A 135 -7.14 10.97 -14.54
C GLY A 135 -7.67 10.03 -13.44
N HIS A 136 -7.09 8.84 -13.29
CA HIS A 136 -7.57 7.80 -12.36
C HIS A 136 -6.50 7.38 -11.36
N ARG A 137 -6.95 7.08 -10.12
CA ARG A 137 -6.06 6.50 -9.11
C ARG A 137 -5.79 5.04 -9.43
N SER A 138 -4.52 4.65 -9.44
CA SER A 138 -4.09 3.26 -9.69
C SER A 138 -3.68 2.55 -8.41
N ARG A 139 -3.80 1.22 -8.43
CA ARG A 139 -3.25 0.32 -7.41
C ARG A 139 -1.92 -0.28 -7.88
N LEU A 140 -1.11 0.55 -8.50
CA LEU A 140 0.20 0.17 -9.00
C LEU A 140 1.14 -0.22 -7.86
N ILE A 141 1.92 -1.26 -8.09
CA ILE A 141 3.02 -1.72 -7.23
C ILE A 141 4.30 -1.64 -8.05
N LEU A 142 5.27 -0.89 -7.52
CA LEU A 142 6.61 -0.80 -8.08
C LEU A 142 7.55 -1.70 -7.27
N ASP A 143 8.38 -2.47 -7.94
CA ASP A 143 9.47 -3.21 -7.33
C ASP A 143 10.80 -2.95 -8.06
N ILE A 144 11.90 -3.12 -7.37
CA ILE A 144 13.24 -2.95 -7.91
C ILE A 144 14.08 -4.16 -7.52
N CYS A 145 14.56 -4.89 -8.51
CA CYS A 145 15.40 -6.08 -8.37
C CYS A 145 14.85 -7.13 -7.39
N GLY A 146 13.53 -7.31 -7.28
CA GLY A 146 12.93 -8.28 -6.36
C GLY A 146 13.10 -7.89 -4.88
N HIS A 147 13.23 -6.59 -4.57
CA HIS A 147 13.45 -6.12 -3.20
C HIS A 147 12.36 -6.57 -2.25
N ARG A 148 11.09 -6.54 -2.69
CA ARG A 148 9.96 -6.89 -1.82
C ARG A 148 9.99 -8.35 -1.40
N GLU A 149 10.26 -9.25 -2.33
CA GLU A 149 10.34 -10.69 -2.06
C GLU A 149 11.52 -11.02 -1.14
N ARG A 150 12.68 -10.43 -1.41
CA ARG A 150 13.87 -10.59 -0.53
C ARG A 150 13.58 -10.06 0.87
N ARG A 151 12.97 -8.90 0.98
CA ARG A 151 12.62 -8.31 2.27
C ARG A 151 11.62 -9.17 3.06
N ASP A 152 10.62 -9.73 2.39
CA ASP A 152 9.66 -10.66 3.00
C ASP A 152 10.37 -11.93 3.51
N ALA A 153 11.34 -12.47 2.76
CA ALA A 153 12.13 -13.62 3.19
C ALA A 153 12.98 -13.29 4.43
N ASP A 154 13.71 -12.16 4.42
CA ASP A 154 14.51 -11.70 5.56
C ASP A 154 13.67 -11.49 6.83
N LEU A 155 12.46 -10.96 6.68
CA LEU A 155 11.54 -10.75 7.79
C LEU A 155 11.03 -12.09 8.37
N ARG A 156 10.74 -13.07 7.52
CA ARG A 156 10.36 -14.41 7.97
C ARG A 156 11.50 -15.10 8.71
N GLU A 157 12.72 -15.01 8.21
CA GLU A 157 13.91 -15.52 8.88
C GLU A 157 14.12 -14.83 10.23
N THR A 158 14.08 -13.50 10.27
CA THR A 158 14.19 -12.73 11.52
C THR A 158 13.11 -13.12 12.53
N ALA A 159 11.89 -13.35 12.08
CA ALA A 159 10.80 -13.78 12.95
C ALA A 159 11.02 -15.20 13.48
N GLN A 160 11.52 -16.14 12.65
CA GLN A 160 11.83 -17.50 13.06
C GLN A 160 12.96 -17.54 14.08
N ASP A 161 14.03 -16.81 13.86
CA ASP A 161 15.13 -16.67 14.84
C ASP A 161 14.64 -16.14 16.19
N ALA A 162 13.76 -15.14 16.16
CA ALA A 162 13.17 -14.58 17.37
C ALA A 162 12.25 -15.60 18.11
N VAL A 163 11.50 -16.39 17.36
CA VAL A 163 10.68 -17.50 17.89
C VAL A 163 11.57 -18.53 18.60
N GLU A 164 12.70 -18.91 18.01
CA GLU A 164 13.64 -19.86 18.61
C GLU A 164 14.24 -19.33 19.92
N ARG A 165 14.60 -18.05 19.96
CA ARG A 165 15.12 -17.38 21.15
C ARG A 165 14.10 -17.34 22.28
N VAL A 166 12.85 -17.02 21.98
CA VAL A 166 11.76 -17.07 22.98
C VAL A 166 11.56 -18.48 23.51
N ARG A 167 11.59 -19.51 22.64
CA ARG A 167 11.48 -20.92 23.04
C ARG A 167 12.68 -21.39 23.89
N ALA A 168 13.85 -20.84 23.64
CA ALA A 168 15.04 -21.08 24.46
C ALA A 168 15.01 -20.41 25.86
N GLY A 169 13.98 -19.60 26.13
CA GLY A 169 13.79 -18.95 27.43
C GLY A 169 14.50 -17.62 27.59
N GLU A 170 14.88 -16.94 26.50
CA GLU A 170 15.51 -15.62 26.56
C GLU A 170 14.55 -14.50 27.01
N GLY A 171 13.25 -14.82 27.21
CA GLY A 171 12.19 -13.87 27.55
C GLY A 171 11.63 -13.16 26.32
N PRO A 172 10.91 -12.04 26.47
CA PRO A 172 10.36 -11.31 25.35
C PRO A 172 11.46 -10.76 24.42
N VAL A 173 11.31 -10.99 23.11
CA VAL A 173 12.25 -10.52 22.09
C VAL A 173 11.65 -9.33 21.36
N HIS A 174 12.35 -8.21 21.38
CA HIS A 174 11.99 -6.98 20.68
C HIS A 174 12.70 -6.93 19.33
N LEU A 175 11.93 -6.84 18.23
CA LEU A 175 12.48 -6.67 16.90
C LEU A 175 12.78 -5.20 16.60
N SER A 176 13.49 -4.95 15.50
CA SER A 176 13.71 -3.60 15.00
C SER A 176 12.39 -2.93 14.56
N PRO A 177 12.27 -1.59 14.61
CA PRO A 177 11.14 -0.88 14.08
C PRO A 177 10.91 -1.20 12.60
N MET A 178 9.65 -1.41 12.21
CA MET A 178 9.29 -1.78 10.85
C MET A 178 7.88 -1.29 10.47
N GLY A 179 7.59 -1.28 9.16
CA GLY A 179 6.32 -0.84 8.60
C GLY A 179 5.12 -1.71 9.01
N ALA A 180 3.91 -1.23 8.76
CA ALA A 180 2.70 -1.94 9.15
C ALA A 180 2.55 -3.29 8.42
N TYR A 181 2.90 -3.34 7.14
CA TYR A 181 2.89 -4.56 6.34
C TYR A 181 3.92 -5.57 6.85
N GLU A 182 5.15 -5.12 7.11
CA GLU A 182 6.23 -5.95 7.64
C GLU A 182 5.87 -6.56 9.00
N ARG A 183 5.26 -5.75 9.88
CA ARG A 183 4.79 -6.25 11.19
C ARG A 183 3.73 -7.34 11.03
N LYS A 184 2.88 -7.26 10.01
CA LYS A 184 1.91 -8.32 9.74
C LYS A 184 2.59 -9.63 9.36
N ILE A 185 3.62 -9.61 8.51
CA ILE A 185 4.39 -10.81 8.14
C ILE A 185 4.96 -11.48 9.40
N VAL A 186 5.58 -10.68 10.28
CA VAL A 186 6.13 -11.19 11.55
C VAL A 186 5.04 -11.77 12.44
N HIS A 187 3.90 -11.08 12.60
CA HIS A 187 2.78 -11.59 13.40
C HIS A 187 2.25 -12.92 12.87
N ASP A 188 2.14 -13.07 11.54
CA ASP A 188 1.68 -14.31 10.91
C ASP A 188 2.65 -15.47 11.21
N VAL A 189 3.97 -15.27 11.07
CA VAL A 189 5.00 -16.28 11.40
C VAL A 189 4.96 -16.68 12.87
N VAL A 190 4.82 -15.70 13.77
CA VAL A 190 4.78 -15.96 15.23
C VAL A 190 3.50 -16.70 15.63
N ALA A 191 2.36 -16.35 15.02
CA ALA A 191 1.09 -17.05 15.24
C ALA A 191 1.15 -18.50 14.76
N ASP A 192 1.74 -18.77 13.59
CA ASP A 192 1.97 -20.12 13.08
C ASP A 192 2.88 -20.94 14.01
N ALA A 193 3.80 -20.27 14.71
CA ALA A 193 4.66 -20.91 15.72
C ALA A 193 3.96 -21.11 17.07
N GLY A 194 2.73 -20.63 17.27
CA GLY A 194 1.96 -20.74 18.50
C GLY A 194 2.44 -19.87 19.65
N LEU A 195 3.11 -18.76 19.35
CA LEU A 195 3.57 -17.77 20.32
C LEU A 195 2.73 -16.47 20.25
N ALA A 196 2.85 -15.65 21.30
CA ALA A 196 2.23 -14.34 21.34
C ALA A 196 3.10 -13.27 20.68
N SER A 197 2.47 -12.31 20.02
CA SER A 197 3.16 -11.13 19.49
C SER A 197 2.33 -9.87 19.64
N ALA A 198 2.96 -8.76 20.02
CA ALA A 198 2.34 -7.45 20.15
C ALA A 198 3.12 -6.39 19.37
N SER A 199 2.42 -5.40 18.81
CA SER A 199 3.07 -4.23 18.19
C SER A 199 3.15 -3.10 19.20
N GLU A 200 4.37 -2.73 19.61
CA GLU A 200 4.66 -1.68 20.58
C GLU A 200 5.30 -0.45 19.94
N GLY A 201 5.23 0.69 20.61
CA GLY A 201 5.76 1.96 20.15
C GLY A 201 4.83 2.71 19.20
N GLU A 202 5.24 3.90 18.78
CA GLU A 202 4.45 4.80 17.94
C GLU A 202 5.25 5.28 16.73
N GLY A 203 4.54 5.56 15.63
CA GLY A 203 5.10 6.12 14.40
C GLY A 203 6.28 5.28 13.87
N ALA A 204 7.40 5.93 13.59
CA ALA A 204 8.60 5.30 13.02
C ALA A 204 9.35 4.37 14.00
N ARG A 205 8.99 4.36 15.29
CA ARG A 205 9.59 3.48 16.31
C ARG A 205 8.74 2.25 16.61
N ARG A 206 7.64 2.05 15.89
CA ARG A 206 6.74 0.94 16.14
C ARG A 206 7.37 -0.38 15.67
N HIS A 207 7.39 -1.37 16.56
CA HIS A 207 8.07 -2.65 16.38
C HIS A 207 7.23 -3.81 16.93
N VAL A 208 7.64 -5.04 16.64
CA VAL A 208 6.99 -6.25 17.18
C VAL A 208 7.77 -6.76 18.37
N VAL A 209 7.06 -7.16 19.40
CA VAL A 209 7.55 -7.88 20.58
C VAL A 209 6.96 -9.28 20.57
N ILE A 210 7.80 -10.30 20.72
CA ILE A 210 7.42 -11.71 20.70
C ILE A 210 7.62 -12.27 22.10
N SER A 211 6.62 -13.00 22.63
CA SER A 211 6.65 -13.59 23.96
C SER A 211 6.10 -15.01 23.99
N ALA A 212 6.43 -15.78 25.02
CA ALA A 212 5.97 -17.16 25.20
C ALA A 212 4.49 -17.23 25.65
N ASP A 213 3.99 -16.19 26.31
CA ASP A 213 2.63 -16.13 26.85
C ASP A 213 1.74 -15.24 26.00
N ALA A 214 0.54 -15.73 25.69
CA ALA A 214 -0.56 -15.02 25.03
C ALA A 214 -1.50 -14.39 26.07
#